data_2daf3ba0f5ed21fa2c983aee50260082
#
_entry.id   2daf3ba0f5ed21fa2c983aee50260082
#
_cell.length_a   1.000
_cell.length_b   1.000
_cell.length_c   1.000
_cell.angle_alpha   90.00
_cell.angle_beta   90.00
_cell.angle_gamma   90.00
#
_symmetry.space_group_name_H-M   'P 1'
#
loop_
_entity.id
_entity.type
_entity.pdbx_description
1 polymer ?
#
loop_
_entity_poly.entity_id
_entity_poly.type
_entity_poly.pdbx_seq_one_letter_code
_entity_poly.pdbx_strand_id
1 'polypeptide(L)'
;MQNLKIITLSLMLILTNNFLSSDSFKYNTFNNHGVVGLVNMPTARFFDNSVHGMTFYDGTPDQKVTLSSNPYDWLEASFFYTNIQGKPYPGFEYQDYKDKGFNFKIRLKEEGVLPALAIGINDIAGTGLYGSEY
;
A
#
# COMPACT_ATOMS: atom_id res chain seq x y z
N MET A 1 26.66 44.11 13.91
CA MET A 1 26.15 42.99 14.74
C MET A 1 24.92 42.31 14.15
N GLN A 2 24.01 43.04 13.49
CA GLN A 2 22.77 42.48 12.91
C GLN A 2 23.06 41.54 11.72
N ASN A 3 23.99 41.89 10.84
CA ASN A 3 24.36 41.07 9.69
C ASN A 3 25.02 39.74 10.07
N LEU A 4 25.75 39.69 11.17
CA LEU A 4 26.40 38.48 11.67
C LEU A 4 25.35 37.46 12.19
N LYS A 5 24.26 37.93 12.82
CA LYS A 5 23.18 37.08 13.29
C LYS A 5 22.37 36.48 12.12
N ILE A 6 22.19 37.22 11.03
CA ILE A 6 21.53 36.74 9.84
C ILE A 6 22.36 35.66 9.14
N ILE A 7 23.69 35.85 9.05
CA ILE A 7 24.59 34.87 8.44
C ILE A 7 24.63 33.58 9.28
N THR A 8 24.71 33.68 10.61
CA THR A 8 24.69 32.47 11.47
C THR A 8 23.36 31.75 11.42
N LEU A 9 22.23 32.44 11.36
CA LEU A 9 20.90 31.83 11.23
C LEU A 9 20.74 31.13 9.85
N SER A 10 21.21 31.78 8.77
CA SER A 10 21.20 31.19 7.42
C SER A 10 22.10 29.95 7.30
N LEU A 11 23.28 29.98 7.92
CA LEU A 11 24.19 28.83 7.97
C LEU A 11 23.60 27.66 8.78
N MET A 12 22.93 27.96 9.88
CA MET A 12 22.26 26.95 10.70
C MET A 12 21.08 26.30 9.95
N LEU A 13 20.33 27.07 9.15
CA LEU A 13 19.26 26.52 8.29
C LEU A 13 19.81 25.61 7.18
N ILE A 14 20.96 25.93 6.61
CA ILE A 14 21.61 25.11 5.57
C ILE A 14 22.15 23.81 6.15
N LEU A 15 22.70 23.84 7.36
CA LEU A 15 23.20 22.65 8.05
C LEU A 15 22.09 21.69 8.49
N THR A 16 20.90 22.18 8.82
CA THR A 16 19.78 21.34 9.22
C THR A 16 19.14 20.57 8.06
N ASN A 17 19.26 21.06 6.81
CA ASN A 17 18.71 20.38 5.65
C ASN A 17 19.46 19.07 5.29
N ASN A 18 20.70 18.88 5.74
CA ASN A 18 21.44 17.64 5.49
C ASN A 18 21.20 16.55 6.54
N PHE A 19 20.54 16.87 7.67
CA PHE A 19 20.21 15.89 8.71
C PHE A 19 18.82 15.25 8.51
N LEU A 20 18.02 15.71 7.57
CA LEU A 20 16.68 15.20 7.28
C LEU A 20 16.62 14.30 6.04
N SER A 21 17.79 13.84 5.57
CA SER A 21 17.81 12.68 4.68
C SER A 21 17.52 11.44 5.54
N SER A 22 16.26 11.22 5.81
CA SER A 22 15.79 9.92 6.25
C SER A 22 16.16 8.94 5.15
N ASP A 23 17.15 8.09 5.37
CA ASP A 23 17.29 6.87 4.57
C ASP A 23 15.94 6.18 4.65
N SER A 24 15.16 6.30 3.61
CA SER A 24 13.87 5.64 3.52
C SER A 24 14.13 4.15 3.71
N PHE A 25 13.48 3.57 4.70
CA PHE A 25 13.52 2.14 4.94
C PHE A 25 13.21 1.43 3.62
N LYS A 26 14.25 0.85 2.99
CA LYS A 26 14.15 0.18 1.68
C LYS A 26 13.36 -1.13 1.72
N TYR A 27 12.82 -1.51 2.87
CA TYR A 27 12.10 -2.76 3.05
C TYR A 27 10.60 -2.51 3.05
N ASN A 28 10.06 -2.38 1.84
CA ASN A 28 8.62 -2.41 1.66
C ASN A 28 8.15 -3.86 1.53
N THR A 29 7.00 -4.16 2.10
CA THR A 29 6.33 -5.46 1.99
C THR A 29 4.95 -5.27 1.39
N PHE A 30 4.46 -6.27 0.67
CA PHE A 30 3.06 -6.30 0.27
C PHE A 30 2.20 -6.70 1.47
N ASN A 31 1.09 -6.00 1.63
CA ASN A 31 0.04 -6.34 2.58
C ASN A 31 -0.92 -7.40 1.98
N ASN A 32 -1.97 -7.79 2.72
CA ASN A 32 -2.96 -8.75 2.26
C ASN A 32 -3.80 -8.27 1.06
N HIS A 33 -3.77 -6.98 0.74
CA HIS A 33 -4.41 -6.41 -0.45
C HIS A 33 -3.46 -6.34 -1.65
N GLY A 34 -2.18 -6.74 -1.47
CA GLY A 34 -1.17 -6.74 -2.53
C GLY A 34 -0.64 -5.35 -2.89
N VAL A 35 -0.75 -4.40 -2.00
CA VAL A 35 -0.13 -3.08 -2.09
C VAL A 35 0.88 -2.89 -0.97
N VAL A 36 1.81 -1.96 -1.09
CA VAL A 36 2.81 -1.72 -0.03
C VAL A 36 2.10 -1.33 1.27
N GLY A 37 2.41 -2.09 2.34
CA GLY A 37 1.79 -1.89 3.63
C GLY A 37 2.15 -2.96 4.66
N LEU A 38 1.46 -2.93 5.79
CA LEU A 38 1.61 -3.86 6.92
C LEU A 38 0.35 -4.70 7.05
N VAL A 39 0.46 -6.01 6.95
CA VAL A 39 -0.63 -7.01 7.09
C VAL A 39 -1.92 -6.58 6.37
N ASN A 40 -2.79 -5.81 7.00
CA ASN A 40 -4.07 -5.33 6.46
C ASN A 40 -4.10 -3.81 6.22
N MET A 41 -3.01 -3.09 6.54
CA MET A 41 -2.97 -1.63 6.43
C MET A 41 -2.10 -1.20 5.25
N PRO A 42 -2.67 -0.57 4.21
CA PRO A 42 -1.87 0.06 3.18
C PRO A 42 -1.10 1.26 3.74
N THR A 43 0.07 1.54 3.18
CA THR A 43 0.83 2.74 3.47
C THR A 43 0.89 3.63 2.23
N ALA A 44 1.25 4.92 2.41
CA ALA A 44 1.47 5.82 1.28
C ALA A 44 2.83 5.59 0.59
N ARG A 45 3.61 4.60 1.02
CA ARG A 45 4.88 4.22 0.40
C ARG A 45 4.67 3.31 -0.80
N PHE A 46 5.66 3.30 -1.69
CA PHE A 46 5.70 2.50 -2.92
C PHE A 46 7.07 1.85 -3.05
N PHE A 47 7.18 0.84 -3.88
CA PHE A 47 8.49 0.36 -4.32
C PHE A 47 9.12 1.36 -5.29
N ASP A 48 10.44 1.49 -5.24
CA ASP A 48 11.19 2.45 -6.07
C ASP A 48 11.30 2.03 -7.54
N ASN A 49 11.06 0.77 -7.85
CA ASN A 49 11.16 0.21 -9.21
C ASN A 49 10.02 -0.76 -9.45
N SER A 50 9.83 -1.12 -10.72
CA SER A 50 8.85 -2.13 -11.12
C SER A 50 9.07 -3.44 -10.35
N VAL A 51 8.22 -3.68 -9.36
CA VAL A 51 8.22 -4.88 -8.53
C VAL A 51 6.94 -5.64 -8.79
N HIS A 52 7.08 -6.94 -8.95
CA HIS A 52 5.96 -7.86 -9.05
C HIS A 52 6.07 -8.88 -7.92
N GLY A 53 4.95 -9.26 -7.35
CA GLY A 53 4.94 -10.19 -6.23
C GLY A 53 3.68 -11.03 -6.16
N MET A 54 3.76 -12.04 -5.32
CA MET A 54 2.63 -12.87 -4.96
C MET A 54 2.62 -13.02 -3.45
N THR A 55 1.45 -12.86 -2.84
CA THR A 55 1.28 -13.12 -1.42
C THR A 55 0.27 -14.23 -1.20
N PHE A 56 0.53 -15.02 -0.18
CA PHE A 56 -0.37 -16.06 0.31
C PHE A 56 -0.71 -15.74 1.74
N TYR A 57 -1.98 -15.59 2.01
CA TYR A 57 -2.48 -15.42 3.35
C TYR A 57 -3.36 -16.62 3.70
N ASP A 58 -3.07 -17.26 4.82
CA ASP A 58 -3.85 -18.36 5.36
C ASP A 58 -4.25 -17.99 6.80
N GLY A 59 -5.50 -17.68 6.98
CA GLY A 59 -6.08 -17.28 8.25
C GLY A 59 -7.47 -17.89 8.43
N THR A 60 -8.11 -17.53 9.53
CA THR A 60 -9.49 -17.92 9.79
C THR A 60 -10.33 -16.67 9.91
N PRO A 61 -11.39 -16.50 9.11
CA PRO A 61 -11.96 -17.48 8.16
C PRO A 61 -11.38 -17.44 6.74
N ASP A 62 -10.44 -16.56 6.43
CA ASP A 62 -10.06 -16.19 5.07
C ASP A 62 -8.76 -16.83 4.63
N GLN A 63 -8.77 -17.38 3.42
CA GLN A 63 -7.56 -17.74 2.67
C GLN A 63 -7.49 -16.83 1.43
N LYS A 64 -6.36 -16.17 1.21
CA LYS A 64 -6.21 -15.21 0.12
C LYS A 64 -4.92 -15.41 -0.65
N VAL A 65 -5.01 -15.34 -1.97
CA VAL A 65 -3.87 -15.23 -2.87
C VAL A 65 -3.95 -13.89 -3.57
N THR A 66 -2.84 -13.16 -3.58
CA THR A 66 -2.78 -11.86 -4.22
C THR A 66 -1.61 -11.79 -5.20
N LEU A 67 -1.87 -11.34 -6.42
CA LEU A 67 -0.87 -11.00 -7.42
C LEU A 67 -0.71 -9.50 -7.44
N SER A 68 0.50 -9.01 -7.22
CA SER A 68 0.80 -7.59 -7.04
C SER A 68 1.75 -7.11 -8.12
N SER A 69 1.55 -5.91 -8.59
CA SER A 69 2.39 -5.24 -9.57
C SER A 69 2.50 -3.75 -9.24
N ASN A 70 3.73 -3.25 -9.29
CA ASN A 70 4.04 -1.82 -9.25
C ASN A 70 4.71 -1.46 -10.58
N PRO A 71 3.91 -1.28 -11.66
CA PRO A 71 4.45 -1.06 -13.01
C PRO A 71 5.13 0.31 -13.16
N TYR A 72 4.74 1.28 -12.35
CA TYR A 72 5.30 2.62 -12.27
C TYR A 72 5.52 2.99 -10.81
N ASP A 73 6.46 3.86 -10.54
CA ASP A 73 6.79 4.36 -9.20
C ASP A 73 5.60 5.06 -8.50
N TRP A 74 4.60 5.50 -9.26
CA TRP A 74 3.39 6.16 -8.76
C TRP A 74 2.14 5.30 -8.76
N LEU A 75 2.19 4.04 -9.29
CA LEU A 75 1.03 3.16 -9.44
C LEU A 75 1.32 1.77 -8.90
N GLU A 76 0.49 1.31 -7.99
CA GLU A 76 0.39 -0.08 -7.57
C GLU A 76 -0.97 -0.65 -7.96
N ALA A 77 -0.97 -1.88 -8.44
CA ALA A 77 -2.16 -2.63 -8.78
C ALA A 77 -2.03 -4.06 -8.25
N SER A 78 -3.12 -4.62 -7.79
CA SER A 78 -3.15 -6.04 -7.41
C SER A 78 -4.46 -6.69 -7.81
N PHE A 79 -4.39 -7.99 -8.06
CA PHE A 79 -5.53 -8.88 -8.19
C PHE A 79 -5.53 -9.83 -7.01
N PHE A 80 -6.67 -10.06 -6.39
CA PHE A 80 -6.81 -11.04 -5.32
C PHE A 80 -7.89 -12.07 -5.62
N TYR A 81 -7.68 -13.24 -5.03
CA TYR A 81 -8.65 -14.31 -4.94
C TYR A 81 -8.74 -14.78 -3.50
N THR A 82 -9.94 -14.74 -2.93
CA THR A 82 -10.20 -15.09 -1.52
C THR A 82 -11.17 -16.26 -1.46
N ASN A 83 -10.91 -17.19 -0.53
CA ASN A 83 -11.81 -18.24 -0.11
C ASN A 83 -12.19 -18.01 1.35
N ILE A 84 -13.48 -17.83 1.62
CA ILE A 84 -14.00 -17.57 2.97
C ILE A 84 -14.62 -18.85 3.49
N GLN A 85 -13.92 -19.50 4.41
CA GLN A 85 -14.31 -20.78 5.00
C GLN A 85 -15.57 -20.63 5.88
N GLY A 86 -16.43 -21.62 5.80
CA GLY A 86 -17.63 -21.68 6.64
C GLY A 86 -18.73 -20.71 6.25
N LYS A 87 -18.58 -20.02 5.11
CA LYS A 87 -19.60 -19.16 4.55
C LYS A 87 -20.10 -19.76 3.24
N PRO A 88 -21.36 -20.26 3.20
CA PRO A 88 -21.86 -20.91 1.99
C PRO A 88 -22.04 -19.91 0.83
N TYR A 89 -21.71 -20.35 -0.36
CA TYR A 89 -22.00 -19.60 -1.57
C TYR A 89 -23.53 -19.57 -1.82
N PRO A 90 -24.13 -18.43 -2.17
CA PRO A 90 -25.55 -18.33 -2.42
C PRO A 90 -26.01 -19.35 -3.46
N GLY A 91 -26.92 -20.23 -3.06
CA GLY A 91 -27.45 -21.32 -3.91
C GLY A 91 -26.64 -22.62 -3.90
N PHE A 92 -25.52 -22.67 -3.17
CA PHE A 92 -24.66 -23.87 -3.04
C PHE A 92 -24.22 -24.06 -1.60
N GLU A 93 -24.99 -24.79 -0.81
CA GLU A 93 -24.75 -24.96 0.64
C GLU A 93 -23.44 -25.70 0.99
N TYR A 94 -22.84 -26.40 0.02
CA TYR A 94 -21.63 -27.22 0.22
C TYR A 94 -20.34 -26.54 -0.30
N GLN A 95 -20.43 -25.30 -0.79
CA GLN A 95 -19.27 -24.60 -1.34
C GLN A 95 -18.97 -23.36 -0.53
N ASP A 96 -17.71 -23.24 -0.07
CA ASP A 96 -17.22 -22.03 0.55
C ASP A 96 -17.33 -20.82 -0.38
N TYR A 97 -17.59 -19.68 0.22
CA TYR A 97 -17.69 -18.42 -0.51
C TYR A 97 -16.35 -18.00 -1.09
N LYS A 98 -16.34 -17.70 -2.37
CA LYS A 98 -15.14 -17.28 -3.11
C LYS A 98 -15.35 -15.89 -3.67
N ASP A 99 -14.35 -15.06 -3.53
CA ASP A 99 -14.35 -13.70 -4.05
C ASP A 99 -13.07 -13.38 -4.79
N LYS A 100 -13.14 -12.45 -5.72
CA LYS A 100 -12.02 -11.93 -6.48
C LYS A 100 -12.25 -10.47 -6.78
N GLY A 101 -11.18 -9.71 -6.84
CA GLY A 101 -11.27 -8.28 -7.15
C GLY A 101 -9.90 -7.71 -7.48
N PHE A 102 -9.89 -6.41 -7.71
CA PHE A 102 -8.69 -5.64 -7.99
C PHE A 102 -8.53 -4.52 -6.97
N ASN A 103 -7.29 -4.25 -6.62
CA ASN A 103 -6.94 -3.09 -5.80
C ASN A 103 -5.99 -2.20 -6.59
N PHE A 104 -6.13 -0.89 -6.40
CA PHE A 104 -5.27 0.12 -7.02
C PHE A 104 -4.87 1.14 -5.99
N LYS A 105 -3.63 1.62 -6.09
CA LYS A 105 -3.11 2.70 -5.27
C LYS A 105 -2.26 3.63 -6.11
N ILE A 106 -2.48 4.94 -5.96
CA ILE A 106 -1.82 5.99 -6.73
C ILE A 106 -1.08 6.91 -5.75
N ARG A 107 0.20 7.16 -6.03
CA ARG A 107 1.01 8.14 -5.30
C ARG A 107 0.61 9.55 -5.72
N LEU A 108 0.26 10.37 -4.75
CA LEU A 108 0.00 11.79 -4.96
C LEU A 108 1.21 12.63 -4.58
N LYS A 109 1.98 12.18 -3.58
CA LYS A 109 3.16 12.87 -3.10
C LYS A 109 4.16 11.90 -2.46
N GLU A 110 5.43 12.09 -2.74
CA GLU A 110 6.52 11.37 -2.07
C GLU A 110 6.79 11.89 -0.66
N GLU A 111 7.36 11.00 0.16
CA GLU A 111 7.85 11.34 1.49
C GLU A 111 9.05 12.28 1.39
N GLY A 112 9.04 13.33 2.21
CA GLY A 112 10.10 14.35 2.27
C GLY A 112 9.94 15.12 3.58
N VAL A 113 9.99 16.44 3.51
CA VAL A 113 9.68 17.31 4.67
C VAL A 113 8.23 17.10 5.14
N LEU A 114 7.34 16.79 4.22
CA LEU A 114 5.95 16.42 4.51
C LEU A 114 5.75 14.92 4.30
N PRO A 115 4.78 14.30 4.99
CA PRO A 115 4.47 12.89 4.81
C PRO A 115 4.13 12.53 3.36
N ALA A 116 4.37 11.27 2.99
CA ALA A 116 3.86 10.71 1.74
C ALA A 116 2.33 10.75 1.72
N LEU A 117 1.76 10.95 0.54
CA LEU A 117 0.33 10.93 0.32
C LEU A 117 0.00 10.01 -0.86
N ALA A 118 -0.94 9.10 -0.63
CA ALA A 118 -1.47 8.21 -1.66
C ALA A 118 -2.98 8.08 -1.51
N ILE A 119 -3.64 7.75 -2.60
CA ILE A 119 -5.05 7.37 -2.64
C ILE A 119 -5.15 5.96 -3.19
N GLY A 120 -6.04 5.15 -2.64
CA GLY A 120 -6.25 3.78 -3.09
C GLY A 120 -7.72 3.41 -3.07
N ILE A 121 -8.05 2.43 -3.89
CA ILE A 121 -9.37 1.80 -3.95
C ILE A 121 -9.13 0.31 -3.87
N ASN A 122 -9.84 -0.36 -2.97
CA ASN A 122 -9.81 -1.80 -2.81
C ASN A 122 -11.10 -2.43 -3.35
N ASP A 123 -10.98 -3.68 -3.80
CA ASP A 123 -12.09 -4.52 -4.21
C ASP A 123 -12.95 -3.92 -5.34
N ILE A 124 -12.29 -3.39 -6.37
CA ILE A 124 -12.97 -2.96 -7.59
C ILE A 124 -13.36 -4.20 -8.39
N ALA A 125 -14.60 -4.20 -8.89
CA ALA A 125 -15.15 -5.29 -9.68
C ALA A 125 -15.13 -6.65 -8.98
N GLY A 126 -15.24 -6.64 -7.66
CA GLY A 126 -15.44 -7.83 -6.84
C GLY A 126 -16.68 -8.59 -7.27
N THR A 127 -16.63 -9.91 -7.18
CA THR A 127 -17.80 -10.78 -7.44
C THR A 127 -18.60 -11.02 -6.17
N GLY A 128 -18.23 -10.36 -5.09
CA GLY A 128 -18.68 -10.59 -3.75
C GLY A 128 -20.05 -10.02 -3.42
N LEU A 129 -20.68 -10.62 -2.39
CA LEU A 129 -21.91 -10.12 -1.78
C LEU A 129 -21.71 -8.82 -0.98
N TYR A 130 -20.47 -8.40 -0.77
CA TYR A 130 -20.13 -7.32 0.17
C TYR A 130 -19.83 -6.00 -0.51
N GLY A 131 -19.83 -5.92 -1.82
CA GLY A 131 -19.51 -4.69 -2.54
C GLY A 131 -18.08 -4.24 -2.37
N SER A 132 -17.71 -3.25 -3.16
CA SER A 132 -16.38 -2.63 -3.11
C SER A 132 -16.20 -1.83 -1.82
N GLU A 133 -15.05 -1.97 -1.16
CA GLU A 133 -14.63 -1.09 -0.05
C GLU A 133 -13.95 0.16 -0.64
N TYR A 134 -14.49 1.32 -0.33
CA TYR A 134 -14.00 2.62 -0.79
C TYR A 134 -13.36 3.39 0.36
#